data_45d02f1728f673b6e2393f2b7364a46f
#
_entry.id   45d02f1728f673b6e2393f2b7364a46f
#
_cell.length_a   1.000
_cell.length_b   1.000
_cell.length_c   1.000
_cell.angle_alpha   90.00
_cell.angle_beta   90.00
_cell.angle_gamma   90.00
#
_symmetry.space_group_name_H-M   'P 1'
#
loop_
_entity.id
_entity.type
_entity.pdbx_description
1 polymer ?
#
loop_
_entity_poly.entity_id
_entity_poly.type
_entity_poly.pdbx_seq_one_letter_code
_entity_poly.pdbx_strand_id
1 'polypeptide(L)'
;MTPPETPPAYFDPPPLAEAGYISIVTSADIPMSVGDLRAFLLERPFIGFLEPTATISPPVSAETLRGEWLTPGAVRRLQLADGHYVIERVLENEPELFSYQAWVFTNAAARGVNHIFGEQRFIALGPNETRFEWTYNVKPRSGITAFFVRRQVPELTEFMDTGTQAMAAAASEAGQRIG
;
A
#
# COMPACT_ATOMS: atom_id res chain seq x y z
N MET A 1 3.10 -24.30 1.88
CA MET A 1 1.67 -24.45 2.22
C MET A 1 0.88 -23.73 1.13
N THR A 2 -0.09 -24.37 0.49
CA THR A 2 -0.90 -23.72 -0.54
C THR A 2 -1.73 -22.61 0.12
N PRO A 3 -1.72 -21.36 -0.41
CA PRO A 3 -2.55 -20.32 0.15
C PRO A 3 -4.02 -20.74 0.16
N PRO A 4 -4.80 -20.33 1.16
CA PRO A 4 -6.21 -20.62 1.17
C PRO A 4 -6.89 -19.98 -0.04
N GLU A 5 -7.80 -20.73 -0.67
CA GLU A 5 -8.61 -20.21 -1.78
C GLU A 5 -9.43 -18.99 -1.30
N THR A 6 -9.51 -17.94 -2.12
CA THR A 6 -10.26 -16.73 -1.76
C THR A 6 -11.75 -16.94 -2.03
N PRO A 7 -12.60 -17.08 -1.00
CA PRO A 7 -14.03 -17.25 -1.21
C PRO A 7 -14.67 -15.97 -1.81
N PRO A 8 -15.73 -16.09 -2.62
CA PRO A 8 -16.42 -14.93 -3.21
C PRO A 8 -16.89 -13.86 -2.21
N ALA A 9 -17.25 -14.28 -0.97
CA ALA A 9 -17.64 -13.36 0.10
C ALA A 9 -16.55 -12.36 0.52
N TYR A 10 -15.28 -12.63 0.18
CA TYR A 10 -14.17 -11.72 0.47
C TYR A 10 -14.02 -10.59 -0.55
N PHE A 11 -14.78 -10.63 -1.64
CA PHE A 11 -14.76 -9.55 -2.64
C PHE A 11 -15.50 -8.30 -2.19
N ASP A 12 -16.37 -8.41 -1.19
CA ASP A 12 -17.11 -7.27 -0.67
C ASP A 12 -16.35 -6.64 0.50
N PRO A 13 -15.79 -5.43 0.31
CA PRO A 13 -15.05 -4.76 1.36
C PRO A 13 -15.99 -4.24 2.45
N PRO A 14 -15.53 -4.14 3.70
CA PRO A 14 -16.27 -3.43 4.73
C PRO A 14 -16.42 -1.95 4.32
N PRO A 15 -17.47 -1.25 4.78
CA PRO A 15 -17.60 0.18 4.54
C PRO A 15 -16.38 0.93 5.15
N LEU A 16 -15.94 1.98 4.47
CA LEU A 16 -14.94 2.88 5.03
C LEU A 16 -15.52 3.56 6.27
N ALA A 17 -14.73 3.64 7.32
CA ALA A 17 -15.15 4.31 8.53
C ALA A 17 -14.97 5.82 8.42
N GLU A 18 -15.84 6.59 9.07
CA GLU A 18 -15.70 8.06 9.11
C GLU A 18 -14.61 8.52 10.09
N ALA A 19 -14.26 7.71 11.08
CA ALA A 19 -13.27 8.05 12.11
C ALA A 19 -12.65 6.83 12.79
N GLY A 20 -11.73 7.07 13.71
CA GLY A 20 -11.11 6.04 14.57
C GLY A 20 -10.01 5.26 13.84
N TYR A 21 -9.36 5.87 12.87
CA TYR A 21 -8.15 5.36 12.25
C TYR A 21 -6.92 5.65 13.12
N ILE A 22 -5.91 4.81 12.94
CA ILE A 22 -4.54 5.02 13.35
C ILE A 22 -3.78 5.31 12.07
N SER A 23 -3.31 6.55 11.90
CA SER A 23 -2.67 7.00 10.66
C SER A 23 -1.15 6.94 10.79
N ILE A 24 -0.50 6.47 9.73
CA ILE A 24 0.96 6.40 9.57
C ILE A 24 1.26 7.03 8.22
N VAL A 25 2.25 7.91 8.18
CA VAL A 25 2.63 8.63 6.96
C VAL A 25 4.14 8.51 6.78
N THR A 26 4.56 8.21 5.55
CA THR A 26 5.96 8.27 5.12
C THR A 26 6.05 9.09 3.83
N SER A 27 7.19 9.72 3.58
CA SER A 27 7.38 10.52 2.37
C SER A 27 8.82 10.54 1.90
N ALA A 28 9.00 10.80 0.60
CA ALA A 28 10.31 11.06 0.01
C ALA A 28 10.18 12.11 -1.10
N ASP A 29 11.18 12.98 -1.23
CA ASP A 29 11.29 13.90 -2.35
C ASP A 29 12.12 13.25 -3.47
N ILE A 30 11.60 13.25 -4.68
CA ILE A 30 12.12 12.50 -5.82
C ILE A 30 12.37 13.48 -6.98
N PRO A 31 13.57 13.49 -7.59
CA PRO A 31 13.90 14.41 -8.67
C PRO A 31 13.30 13.93 -10.01
N MET A 32 12.00 13.87 -10.08
CA MET A 32 11.19 13.52 -11.26
C MET A 32 9.90 14.34 -11.25
N SER A 33 9.35 14.63 -12.42
CA SER A 33 7.99 15.17 -12.52
C SER A 33 6.96 14.15 -12.01
N VAL A 34 5.77 14.60 -11.63
CA VAL A 34 4.66 13.70 -11.25
C VAL A 34 4.38 12.69 -12.36
N GLY A 35 4.36 13.14 -13.62
CA GLY A 35 4.10 12.27 -14.77
C GLY A 35 5.16 11.17 -14.93
N ASP A 36 6.44 11.54 -14.82
CA ASP A 36 7.54 10.57 -14.96
C ASP A 36 7.57 9.58 -13.81
N LEU A 37 7.32 10.03 -12.58
CA LEU A 37 7.23 9.15 -11.41
C LEU A 37 6.05 8.17 -11.53
N ARG A 38 4.90 8.65 -12.03
CA ARG A 38 3.76 7.77 -12.30
C ARG A 38 4.08 6.74 -13.38
N ALA A 39 4.73 7.14 -14.47
CA ALA A 39 5.18 6.22 -15.51
C ALA A 39 6.17 5.17 -14.98
N PHE A 40 7.14 5.60 -14.17
CA PHE A 40 8.08 4.70 -13.50
C PHE A 40 7.37 3.66 -12.63
N LEU A 41 6.34 4.05 -11.85
CA LEU A 41 5.59 3.15 -10.99
C LEU A 41 4.63 2.22 -11.76
N LEU A 42 4.24 2.56 -13.00
CA LEU A 42 3.54 1.62 -13.88
C LEU A 42 4.44 0.49 -14.35
N GLU A 43 5.71 0.77 -14.65
CA GLU A 43 6.69 -0.23 -15.07
C GLU A 43 7.24 -1.04 -13.88
N ARG A 44 7.43 -0.39 -12.74
CA ARG A 44 7.96 -0.96 -11.51
C ARG A 44 7.02 -0.68 -10.34
N PRO A 45 5.99 -1.53 -10.15
CA PRO A 45 4.96 -1.32 -9.14
C PRO A 45 5.54 -1.15 -7.73
N PHE A 46 4.98 -0.21 -6.97
CA PHE A 46 5.44 0.17 -5.64
C PHE A 46 5.59 -1.03 -4.68
N ILE A 47 4.71 -2.02 -4.78
CA ILE A 47 4.78 -3.23 -3.95
C ILE A 47 6.10 -4.01 -4.11
N GLY A 48 6.81 -3.84 -5.23
CA GLY A 48 8.11 -4.46 -5.48
C GLY A 48 9.29 -3.84 -4.72
N PHE A 49 9.08 -2.72 -4.02
CA PHE A 49 10.07 -2.05 -3.18
C PHE A 49 9.91 -2.35 -1.69
N LEU A 50 8.87 -3.11 -1.32
CA LEU A 50 8.57 -3.43 0.07
C LEU A 50 9.42 -4.62 0.52
N GLU A 51 10.16 -4.43 1.61
CA GLU A 51 11.03 -5.43 2.21
C GLU A 51 10.43 -5.97 3.53
N PRO A 52 10.76 -7.20 3.93
CA PRO A 52 10.24 -7.76 5.18
C PRO A 52 10.79 -7.03 6.40
N THR A 53 9.97 -6.96 7.46
CA THR A 53 10.42 -6.64 8.81
C THR A 53 10.37 -7.90 9.70
N ALA A 54 10.53 -7.74 11.01
CA ALA A 54 10.48 -8.89 11.93
C ALA A 54 9.13 -9.63 11.91
N THR A 55 8.00 -8.92 11.69
CA THR A 55 6.66 -9.52 11.73
C THR A 55 5.79 -9.19 10.50
N ILE A 56 6.23 -8.30 9.61
CA ILE A 56 5.49 -7.92 8.42
C ILE A 56 6.13 -8.54 7.18
N SER A 57 5.37 -9.37 6.48
CA SER A 57 5.78 -9.99 5.22
C SER A 57 5.34 -9.13 4.04
N PRO A 58 6.24 -8.80 3.09
CA PRO A 58 5.88 -8.01 1.91
C PRO A 58 5.06 -8.83 0.91
N PRO A 59 4.31 -8.16 0.01
CA PRO A 59 3.71 -8.80 -1.15
C PRO A 59 4.79 -9.35 -2.09
N VAL A 60 4.58 -10.58 -2.59
CA VAL A 60 5.48 -11.23 -3.56
C VAL A 60 4.81 -11.45 -4.92
N SER A 61 3.50 -11.37 -4.98
CA SER A 61 2.72 -11.41 -6.23
C SER A 61 1.36 -10.76 -6.05
N ALA A 62 0.75 -10.38 -7.17
CA ALA A 62 -0.59 -9.83 -7.24
C ALA A 62 -1.41 -10.58 -8.29
N GLU A 63 -2.66 -10.91 -7.95
CA GLU A 63 -3.63 -11.52 -8.84
C GLU A 63 -4.88 -10.66 -8.91
N THR A 64 -5.24 -10.21 -10.12
CA THR A 64 -6.48 -9.47 -10.32
C THR A 64 -7.68 -10.41 -10.23
N LEU A 65 -8.59 -10.11 -9.31
CA LEU A 65 -9.80 -10.90 -9.06
C LEU A 65 -11.02 -10.31 -9.78
N ARG A 66 -11.05 -8.98 -9.96
CA ARG A 66 -12.14 -8.26 -10.60
C ARG A 66 -11.66 -6.97 -11.25
N GLY A 67 -12.16 -6.68 -12.46
CA GLY A 67 -11.85 -5.46 -13.21
C GLY A 67 -10.42 -5.47 -13.76
N GLU A 68 -10.00 -4.31 -14.24
CA GLU A 68 -8.63 -4.04 -14.66
C GLU A 68 -7.91 -3.27 -13.57
N TRP A 69 -6.74 -3.75 -13.13
CA TRP A 69 -6.00 -3.10 -12.05
C TRP A 69 -5.65 -1.65 -12.40
N LEU A 70 -5.72 -0.78 -11.42
CA LEU A 70 -5.67 0.68 -11.48
C LEU A 70 -6.96 1.37 -11.91
N THR A 71 -8.02 0.64 -12.26
CA THR A 71 -9.34 1.23 -12.49
C THR A 71 -10.13 1.27 -11.17
N PRO A 72 -10.81 2.37 -10.80
CA PRO A 72 -11.66 2.41 -9.62
C PRO A 72 -12.66 1.24 -9.57
N GLY A 73 -12.71 0.56 -8.42
CA GLY A 73 -13.52 -0.65 -8.22
C GLY A 73 -12.82 -1.97 -8.57
N ALA A 74 -11.66 -1.95 -9.23
CA ALA A 74 -10.86 -3.16 -9.46
C ALA A 74 -10.40 -3.76 -8.13
N VAL A 75 -10.36 -5.11 -8.07
CA VAL A 75 -9.98 -5.87 -6.88
C VAL A 75 -8.85 -6.82 -7.22
N ARG A 76 -7.84 -6.88 -6.37
CA ARG A 76 -6.75 -7.86 -6.46
C ARG A 76 -6.50 -8.56 -5.13
N ARG A 77 -5.87 -9.72 -5.20
CA ARG A 77 -5.26 -10.42 -4.09
C ARG A 77 -3.76 -10.18 -4.12
N LEU A 78 -3.18 -9.73 -3.03
CA LEU A 78 -1.74 -9.71 -2.82
C LEU A 78 -1.34 -10.94 -2.03
N GLN A 79 -0.48 -11.77 -2.60
CA GLN A 79 0.14 -12.88 -1.91
C GLN A 79 1.35 -12.36 -1.13
N LEU A 80 1.44 -12.68 0.15
CA LEU A 80 2.55 -12.29 1.02
C LEU A 80 3.62 -13.38 1.06
N ALA A 81 4.87 -13.00 1.37
CA ALA A 81 6.02 -13.89 1.42
C ALA A 81 5.86 -15.04 2.45
N ASP A 82 5.03 -14.86 3.49
CA ASP A 82 4.73 -15.86 4.52
C ASP A 82 3.62 -16.86 4.11
N GLY A 83 3.13 -16.79 2.86
CA GLY A 83 2.05 -17.63 2.37
C GLY A 83 0.64 -17.14 2.69
N HIS A 84 0.52 -16.02 3.41
CA HIS A 84 -0.75 -15.35 3.65
C HIS A 84 -1.11 -14.40 2.51
N TYR A 85 -2.30 -13.79 2.58
CA TYR A 85 -2.73 -12.80 1.58
C TYR A 85 -3.58 -11.67 2.19
N VAL A 86 -3.71 -10.61 1.41
CA VAL A 86 -4.60 -9.49 1.64
C VAL A 86 -5.37 -9.19 0.35
N ILE A 87 -6.60 -8.71 0.48
CA ILE A 87 -7.41 -8.25 -0.65
C ILE A 87 -7.35 -6.73 -0.71
N GLU A 88 -7.20 -6.18 -1.91
CA GLU A 88 -7.21 -4.73 -2.14
C GLU A 88 -8.22 -4.33 -3.20
N ARG A 89 -8.79 -3.14 -3.04
CA ARG A 89 -9.66 -2.48 -4.02
C ARG A 89 -9.14 -1.08 -4.32
N VAL A 90 -9.08 -0.72 -5.59
CA VAL A 90 -8.84 0.67 -6.02
C VAL A 90 -10.06 1.51 -5.68
N LEU A 91 -9.84 2.66 -5.06
CA LEU A 91 -10.86 3.67 -4.79
C LEU A 91 -10.76 4.80 -5.81
N GLU A 92 -9.57 5.38 -5.96
CA GLU A 92 -9.29 6.46 -6.89
C GLU A 92 -7.93 6.23 -7.56
N ASN A 93 -7.78 6.68 -8.81
CA ASN A 93 -6.52 6.68 -9.54
C ASN A 93 -6.45 7.91 -10.44
N GLU A 94 -6.10 9.02 -9.83
CA GLU A 94 -5.90 10.32 -10.46
C GLU A 94 -4.39 10.63 -10.59
N PRO A 95 -3.96 11.59 -11.41
CA PRO A 95 -2.54 11.90 -11.57
C PRO A 95 -1.80 12.16 -10.25
N GLU A 96 -2.42 12.86 -9.31
CA GLU A 96 -1.84 13.26 -8.03
C GLU A 96 -2.26 12.37 -6.85
N LEU A 97 -3.14 11.40 -7.06
CA LEU A 97 -3.69 10.56 -6.00
C LEU A 97 -3.98 9.15 -6.49
N PHE A 98 -3.40 8.17 -5.82
CA PHE A 98 -3.85 6.78 -5.89
C PHE A 98 -4.32 6.37 -4.51
N SER A 99 -5.60 5.96 -4.38
CA SER A 99 -6.14 5.49 -3.11
C SER A 99 -6.76 4.11 -3.25
N TYR A 100 -6.67 3.33 -2.16
CA TYR A 100 -7.13 1.96 -2.12
C TYR A 100 -7.58 1.56 -0.73
N GLN A 101 -8.37 0.51 -0.68
CA GLN A 101 -8.76 -0.14 0.56
C GLN A 101 -8.20 -1.56 0.58
N ALA A 102 -7.55 -1.94 1.69
CA ALA A 102 -7.07 -3.30 1.94
C ALA A 102 -7.86 -3.94 3.07
N TRP A 103 -8.29 -5.20 2.89
CA TRP A 103 -9.04 -5.98 3.88
C TRP A 103 -8.77 -7.48 3.74
N VAL A 104 -9.34 -8.32 4.61
CA VAL A 104 -9.07 -9.77 4.63
C VAL A 104 -7.59 -10.06 4.82
N PHE A 105 -7.06 -9.66 5.96
CA PHE A 105 -5.71 -10.04 6.34
C PHE A 105 -5.74 -11.46 6.93
N THR A 106 -5.10 -12.43 6.27
CA THR A 106 -5.12 -13.83 6.71
C THR A 106 -4.01 -14.16 7.71
N ASN A 107 -3.01 -13.30 7.86
CA ASN A 107 -1.93 -13.48 8.83
C ASN A 107 -2.38 -13.12 10.27
N ALA A 108 -1.69 -13.71 11.25
CA ALA A 108 -2.05 -13.53 12.66
C ALA A 108 -1.78 -12.10 13.15
N ALA A 109 -0.75 -11.43 12.64
CA ALA A 109 -0.35 -10.09 13.05
C ALA A 109 -1.45 -9.05 12.75
N ALA A 110 -2.16 -9.20 11.63
CA ALA A 110 -3.20 -8.27 11.21
C ALA A 110 -4.63 -8.66 11.62
N ARG A 111 -4.83 -9.68 12.47
CA ARG A 111 -6.18 -10.10 12.94
C ARG A 111 -6.97 -8.99 13.64
N GLY A 112 -6.28 -8.02 14.24
CA GLY A 112 -6.88 -6.86 14.88
C GLY A 112 -7.34 -5.75 13.93
N VAL A 113 -6.96 -5.82 12.66
CA VAL A 113 -7.28 -4.84 11.63
C VAL A 113 -8.60 -5.19 10.95
N ASN A 114 -9.51 -4.22 10.84
CA ASN A 114 -10.72 -4.35 10.05
C ASN A 114 -10.43 -4.10 8.57
N HIS A 115 -9.82 -2.94 8.28
CA HIS A 115 -9.33 -2.55 6.96
C HIS A 115 -8.24 -1.49 7.08
N ILE A 116 -7.53 -1.26 5.99
CA ILE A 116 -6.62 -0.14 5.80
C ILE A 116 -7.17 0.70 4.65
N PHE A 117 -7.23 2.01 4.84
CA PHE A 117 -7.41 2.98 3.77
C PHE A 117 -6.03 3.56 3.45
N GLY A 118 -5.48 3.19 2.29
CA GLY A 118 -4.17 3.60 1.81
C GLY A 118 -4.28 4.72 0.79
N GLU A 119 -3.41 5.72 0.90
CA GLU A 119 -3.29 6.82 -0.04
C GLU A 119 -1.83 6.99 -0.46
N GLN A 120 -1.60 7.19 -1.74
CA GLN A 120 -0.32 7.61 -2.32
C GLN A 120 -0.56 8.95 -3.02
N ARG A 121 0.03 10.02 -2.47
CA ARG A 121 -0.07 11.37 -3.02
C ARG A 121 1.22 11.71 -3.75
N PHE A 122 1.07 12.36 -4.90
CA PHE A 122 2.15 12.81 -5.77
C PHE A 122 2.08 14.35 -5.83
N ILE A 123 2.83 15.01 -4.97
CA ILE A 123 2.79 16.46 -4.77
C ILE A 123 3.93 17.11 -5.55
N ALA A 124 3.61 17.86 -6.60
CA ALA A 124 4.62 18.58 -7.37
C ALA A 124 5.29 19.65 -6.48
N LEU A 125 6.60 19.56 -6.29
CA LEU A 125 7.43 20.58 -5.63
C LEU A 125 8.06 21.52 -6.65
N GLY A 126 8.15 21.08 -7.90
CA GLY A 126 8.68 21.80 -9.03
C GLY A 126 8.42 21.05 -10.34
N PRO A 127 8.88 21.56 -11.49
CA PRO A 127 8.64 20.91 -12.78
C PRO A 127 9.26 19.52 -12.88
N ASN A 128 10.36 19.27 -12.16
CA ASN A 128 11.10 18.00 -12.15
C ASN A 128 11.35 17.48 -10.73
N GLU A 129 10.44 17.77 -9.81
CA GLU A 129 10.54 17.35 -8.43
C GLU A 129 9.16 17.04 -7.86
N THR A 130 9.02 15.86 -7.26
CA THR A 130 7.77 15.36 -6.69
C THR A 130 8.02 14.86 -5.28
N ARG A 131 7.18 15.27 -4.32
CA ARG A 131 7.05 14.57 -3.05
C ARG A 131 6.07 13.42 -3.22
N PHE A 132 6.55 12.22 -3.01
CA PHE A 132 5.70 11.06 -2.82
C PHE A 132 5.37 10.93 -1.33
N GLU A 133 4.09 10.89 -1.00
CA GLU A 133 3.60 10.69 0.36
C GLU A 133 2.71 9.46 0.40
N TRP A 134 3.03 8.50 1.27
CA TRP A 134 2.25 7.29 1.46
C TRP A 134 1.64 7.27 2.86
N THR A 135 0.31 7.24 2.91
CA THR A 135 -0.47 7.20 4.14
C THR A 135 -1.17 5.85 4.29
N TYR A 136 -1.02 5.23 5.45
CA TYR A 136 -1.88 4.14 5.91
C TYR A 136 -2.78 4.62 7.04
N ASN A 137 -4.08 4.56 6.80
CA ASN A 137 -5.12 4.77 7.78
C ASN A 137 -5.65 3.39 8.22
N VAL A 138 -5.09 2.86 9.30
CA VAL A 138 -5.42 1.53 9.82
C VAL A 138 -6.66 1.61 10.69
N LYS A 139 -7.73 0.90 10.33
CA LYS A 139 -8.95 0.78 11.13
C LYS A 139 -8.90 -0.46 11.99
N PRO A 140 -8.78 -0.33 13.33
CA PRO A 140 -8.91 -1.47 14.24
C PRO A 140 -10.35 -2.01 14.26
N ARG A 141 -10.52 -3.31 14.53
CA ARG A 141 -11.85 -3.94 14.69
C ARG A 141 -12.59 -3.47 15.93
N SER A 142 -11.86 -3.10 16.99
CA SER A 142 -12.41 -2.68 18.28
C SER A 142 -11.41 -1.84 19.07
N GLY A 143 -11.85 -1.24 20.18
CA GLY A 143 -10.97 -0.52 21.11
C GLY A 143 -9.86 -1.42 21.71
N ILE A 144 -10.16 -2.70 21.95
CA ILE A 144 -9.16 -3.66 22.44
C ILE A 144 -8.11 -3.92 21.38
N THR A 145 -8.52 -4.17 20.14
CA THR A 145 -7.57 -4.42 19.04
C THR A 145 -6.79 -3.16 18.67
N ALA A 146 -7.32 -1.96 18.91
CA ALA A 146 -6.60 -0.71 18.72
C ALA A 146 -5.32 -0.62 19.57
N PHE A 147 -5.34 -1.17 20.78
CA PHE A 147 -4.12 -1.22 21.63
C PHE A 147 -3.03 -2.06 20.97
N PHE A 148 -3.38 -3.23 20.42
CA PHE A 148 -2.41 -4.10 19.74
C PHE A 148 -1.92 -3.50 18.42
N VAL A 149 -2.81 -2.89 17.63
CA VAL A 149 -2.43 -2.18 16.40
C VAL A 149 -1.46 -1.04 16.71
N ARG A 150 -1.70 -0.24 17.77
CA ARG A 150 -0.78 0.84 18.18
C ARG A 150 0.62 0.33 18.53
N ARG A 151 0.73 -0.87 19.10
CA ARG A 151 2.04 -1.47 19.41
C ARG A 151 2.82 -1.88 18.16
N GLN A 152 2.14 -2.10 17.04
CA GLN A 152 2.75 -2.45 15.75
C GLN A 152 3.10 -1.22 14.91
N VAL A 153 2.66 -0.01 15.30
CA VAL A 153 2.92 1.23 14.55
C VAL A 153 4.39 1.45 14.26
N PRO A 154 5.34 1.30 15.20
CA PRO A 154 6.76 1.51 14.88
C PRO A 154 7.27 0.61 13.76
N GLU A 155 6.92 -0.68 13.79
CA GLU A 155 7.33 -1.65 12.79
C GLU A 155 6.64 -1.42 11.44
N LEU A 156 5.36 -1.04 11.46
CA LEU A 156 4.64 -0.68 10.24
C LEU A 156 5.20 0.61 9.63
N THR A 157 5.63 1.57 10.46
CA THR A 157 6.32 2.78 9.99
C THR A 157 7.66 2.42 9.35
N GLU A 158 8.46 1.56 9.96
CA GLU A 158 9.73 1.07 9.39
C GLU A 158 9.50 0.39 8.03
N PHE A 159 8.51 -0.50 7.94
CA PHE A 159 8.12 -1.16 6.70
C PHE A 159 7.76 -0.17 5.59
N MET A 160 6.94 0.82 5.92
CA MET A 160 6.51 1.85 4.97
C MET A 160 7.65 2.77 4.56
N ASP A 161 8.46 3.22 5.51
CA ASP A 161 9.58 4.14 5.26
C ASP A 161 10.65 3.46 4.40
N THR A 162 11.08 2.26 4.76
CA THR A 162 12.07 1.49 4.00
C THR A 162 11.63 1.30 2.54
N GLY A 163 10.37 0.92 2.29
CA GLY A 163 9.85 0.78 0.94
C GLY A 163 9.77 2.11 0.18
N THR A 164 9.38 3.19 0.87
CA THR A 164 9.32 4.53 0.29
C THR A 164 10.72 5.02 -0.12
N GLN A 165 11.73 4.84 0.73
CA GLN A 165 13.11 5.23 0.44
C GLN A 165 13.73 4.37 -0.67
N ALA A 166 13.47 3.06 -0.68
CA ALA A 166 13.93 2.16 -1.75
C ALA A 166 13.36 2.56 -3.12
N MET A 167 12.07 2.86 -3.17
CA MET A 167 11.41 3.35 -4.37
C MET A 167 12.00 4.69 -4.82
N ALA A 168 12.18 5.64 -3.91
CA ALA A 168 12.72 6.96 -4.22
C ALA A 168 14.15 6.88 -4.77
N ALA A 169 15.00 6.03 -4.20
CA ALA A 169 16.35 5.78 -4.69
C ALA A 169 16.33 5.23 -6.13
N ALA A 170 15.52 4.19 -6.38
CA ALA A 170 15.40 3.58 -7.69
C ALA A 170 14.83 4.53 -8.75
N ALA A 171 13.86 5.37 -8.39
CA ALA A 171 13.31 6.39 -9.27
C ALA A 171 14.36 7.46 -9.60
N SER A 172 15.12 7.93 -8.60
CA SER A 172 16.20 8.91 -8.81
C SER A 172 17.28 8.40 -9.75
N GLU A 173 17.69 7.13 -9.62
CA GLU A 173 18.63 6.50 -10.54
C GLU A 173 18.09 6.39 -11.97
N ALA A 174 16.80 6.10 -12.11
CA ALA A 174 16.14 6.03 -13.42
C ALA A 174 16.09 7.40 -14.10
N GLY A 175 15.76 8.46 -13.35
CA GLY A 175 15.74 9.84 -13.87
C GLY A 175 17.10 10.32 -14.37
N GLN A 176 18.20 9.95 -13.71
CA GLN A 176 19.57 10.31 -14.13
C GLN A 176 20.03 9.64 -15.43
N ARG A 177 19.40 8.55 -15.86
CA ARG A 177 19.74 7.83 -17.10
C ARG A 177 19.05 8.39 -18.34
N ILE A 178 18.02 9.21 -18.13
CA ILE A 178 17.19 9.76 -19.22
C ILE A 178 17.62 11.20 -19.57
N GLY A 179 18.30 11.91 -18.68
CA GLY A 179 18.84 13.26 -18.88
C GLY A 179 20.26 13.27 -19.38
#